data_49f0376b001d37b3fa2895597ba14898
#
_entry.id   49f0376b001d37b3fa2895597ba14898
#
_cell.length_a   1.000
_cell.length_b   1.000
_cell.length_c   1.000
_cell.angle_alpha   90.00
_cell.angle_beta   90.00
_cell.angle_gamma   90.00
#
_symmetry.space_group_name_H-M   'P 1'
#
loop_
_entity.id
_entity.type
_entity.pdbx_description
1 polymer ?
#
loop_
_entity_poly.entity_id
_entity_poly.type
_entity_poly.pdbx_seq_one_letter_code
_entity_poly.pdbx_strand_id
1 'polypeptide(L)'
;FMLLDDNFDDEVFKGFTYAGNPLKILFVMQMMCVRGRMRIRVNLKEMVVEENDILLVTPGSIIDMVVCEGDCRMAVIHIDNAKISRQPTLKIMLQFRTIIKYDSFITHLSPSSMSQIVNGYKLLSNIVNDDELRYKDEAMEGCFQMMISYWMSEIMKQNENETKVKISRNEQIFKTFLQLVQKNYMTNREVAFYADKLCITPKYLGVVVSQVSKRRPLDWIRDYVILDAKAMLLSREYSIQQISQHLNFPNPSF
;
A
#
# COMPACT_ATOMS: atom_id res chain seq x y z
N PHE A 1 7.36 14.39 7.52
CA PHE A 1 7.22 13.05 8.06
C PHE A 1 6.29 13.14 9.27
N MET A 2 5.36 12.25 9.38
CA MET A 2 4.57 12.08 10.59
C MET A 2 4.81 10.64 11.04
N LEU A 3 5.26 10.48 12.27
CA LEU A 3 5.38 9.17 12.89
C LEU A 3 4.03 8.91 13.57
N LEU A 4 3.42 7.76 13.31
CA LEU A 4 2.13 7.41 13.88
C LEU A 4 2.23 6.73 15.24
N ASP A 5 3.45 6.50 15.75
CA ASP A 5 3.65 5.86 17.04
C ASP A 5 4.82 6.51 17.78
N ASP A 6 4.50 7.26 18.84
CA ASP A 6 5.49 7.85 19.75
C ASP A 6 5.98 6.86 20.82
N ASN A 7 5.35 5.69 20.92
CA ASN A 7 5.66 4.71 21.94
C ASN A 7 6.01 3.35 21.31
N PHE A 8 7.29 3.13 21.08
CA PHE A 8 7.84 1.78 20.90
C PHE A 8 7.66 0.91 22.18
N ASP A 9 7.22 1.54 23.27
CA ASP A 9 6.95 0.91 24.56
C ASP A 9 5.46 0.54 24.67
N ASP A 10 5.20 -0.69 24.35
CA ASP A 10 4.30 -1.66 24.97
C ASP A 10 2.78 -1.66 24.74
N GLU A 11 2.05 -0.61 24.35
CA GLU A 11 0.58 -0.74 24.45
C GLU A 11 -0.26 -0.46 23.19
N VAL A 12 0.25 0.22 22.18
CA VAL A 12 -0.62 0.82 21.13
C VAL A 12 -1.22 -0.20 20.15
N PHE A 13 -0.59 -1.34 19.91
CA PHE A 13 -1.08 -2.33 18.96
C PHE A 13 -1.41 -3.71 19.52
N LYS A 14 -1.33 -3.92 20.85
CA LYS A 14 -1.80 -5.17 21.45
C LYS A 14 -3.29 -5.36 21.20
N GLY A 15 -3.63 -6.33 20.35
CA GLY A 15 -5.01 -6.65 20.03
C GLY A 15 -5.73 -5.60 19.19
N PHE A 16 -5.01 -4.69 18.52
CA PHE A 16 -5.62 -3.73 17.62
C PHE A 16 -6.34 -4.46 16.49
N THR A 17 -7.63 -4.20 16.40
CA THR A 17 -8.45 -4.70 15.31
C THR A 17 -9.21 -3.52 14.70
N TYR A 18 -8.98 -3.28 13.43
CA TYR A 18 -9.73 -2.34 12.63
C TYR A 18 -10.42 -3.11 11.51
N ALA A 19 -11.73 -3.13 11.48
CA ALA A 19 -12.50 -3.82 10.46
C ALA A 19 -13.81 -3.08 10.14
N GLY A 20 -14.18 -3.11 8.88
CA GLY A 20 -15.48 -2.64 8.41
C GLY A 20 -15.57 -1.18 7.99
N ASN A 21 -14.58 -0.34 8.30
CA ASN A 21 -14.57 1.07 7.92
C ASN A 21 -13.42 1.34 6.93
N PRO A 22 -13.64 1.29 5.60
CA PRO A 22 -12.57 1.52 4.64
C PRO A 22 -11.96 2.92 4.81
N LEU A 23 -10.62 2.97 4.86
CA LEU A 23 -9.82 4.19 4.93
C LEU A 23 -9.03 4.35 3.64
N LYS A 24 -9.24 5.44 2.91
CA LYS A 24 -8.45 5.77 1.73
C LYS A 24 -7.16 6.45 2.13
N ILE A 25 -6.04 5.88 1.72
CA ILE A 25 -4.70 6.39 2.02
C ILE A 25 -4.33 7.46 0.98
N LEU A 26 -4.01 8.67 1.43
CA LEU A 26 -3.65 9.80 0.56
C LEU A 26 -2.15 10.05 0.48
N PHE A 27 -1.36 9.28 1.20
CA PHE A 27 0.09 9.38 1.35
C PHE A 27 0.76 8.02 1.15
N VAL A 28 2.07 7.99 1.09
CA VAL A 28 2.81 6.72 1.19
C VAL A 28 2.92 6.33 2.66
N MET A 29 2.49 5.11 2.99
CA MET A 29 2.61 4.55 4.33
C MET A 29 3.53 3.35 4.30
N GLN A 30 4.57 3.39 5.13
CA GLN A 30 5.48 2.28 5.36
C GLN A 30 5.17 1.70 6.73
N MET A 31 4.85 0.42 6.78
CA MET A 31 4.57 -0.32 8.01
C MET A 31 5.64 -1.39 8.19
N MET A 32 6.30 -1.39 9.34
CA MET A 32 7.36 -2.33 9.69
C MET A 32 6.88 -3.23 10.81
N CYS A 33 6.83 -4.55 10.59
CA CYS A 33 6.51 -5.51 11.63
C CYS A 33 7.79 -5.86 12.41
N VAL A 34 7.90 -5.29 13.60
CA VAL A 34 9.06 -5.49 14.46
C VAL A 34 8.96 -6.78 15.28
N ARG A 35 7.72 -7.21 15.58
CA ARG A 35 7.44 -8.44 16.31
C ARG A 35 6.03 -8.95 16.04
N GLY A 36 5.82 -10.25 16.08
CA GLY A 36 4.53 -10.87 15.89
C GLY A 36 4.07 -10.85 14.43
N ARG A 37 2.77 -10.71 14.21
CA ARG A 37 2.20 -10.63 12.87
C ARG A 37 0.91 -9.81 12.82
N MET A 38 0.63 -9.29 11.63
CA MET A 38 -0.56 -8.51 11.34
C MET A 38 -1.22 -9.04 10.06
N ARG A 39 -2.55 -9.21 10.09
CA ARG A 39 -3.34 -9.37 8.87
C ARG A 39 -3.89 -8.02 8.47
N ILE A 40 -3.74 -7.67 7.22
CA ILE A 40 -4.23 -6.41 6.64
C ILE A 40 -4.89 -6.68 5.30
N ARG A 41 -5.98 -5.97 5.01
CA ARG A 41 -6.58 -5.99 3.69
C ARG A 41 -6.45 -4.63 3.02
N VAL A 42 -5.75 -4.62 1.90
CA VAL A 42 -5.50 -3.43 1.08
C VAL A 42 -6.06 -3.70 -0.32
N ASN A 43 -6.90 -2.81 -0.82
CA ASN A 43 -7.48 -2.92 -2.15
C ASN A 43 -8.12 -4.29 -2.40
N LEU A 44 -8.95 -4.76 -1.46
CA LEU A 44 -9.64 -6.06 -1.48
C LEU A 44 -8.70 -7.29 -1.39
N LYS A 45 -7.40 -7.09 -1.23
CA LYS A 45 -6.43 -8.17 -1.06
C LYS A 45 -6.01 -8.30 0.39
N GLU A 46 -6.27 -9.45 0.99
CA GLU A 46 -5.79 -9.79 2.32
C GLU A 46 -4.33 -10.26 2.25
N MET A 47 -3.53 -9.78 3.18
CA MET A 47 -2.11 -10.08 3.30
C MET A 47 -1.76 -10.31 4.77
N VAL A 48 -0.74 -11.13 4.99
CA VAL A 48 -0.11 -11.31 6.30
C VAL A 48 1.24 -10.61 6.25
N VAL A 49 1.49 -9.78 7.25
CA VAL A 49 2.76 -9.08 7.47
C VAL A 49 3.38 -9.71 8.72
N GLU A 50 4.49 -10.38 8.55
CA GLU A 50 5.16 -11.12 9.63
C GLU A 50 6.35 -10.35 10.19
N GLU A 51 6.92 -10.84 11.28
CA GLU A 51 8.12 -10.25 11.88
C GLU A 51 9.25 -10.10 10.84
N ASN A 52 9.90 -8.96 10.81
CA ASN A 52 10.88 -8.51 9.82
C ASN A 52 10.32 -8.18 8.42
N ASP A 53 9.01 -8.07 8.27
CA ASP A 53 8.41 -7.58 7.05
C ASP A 53 8.24 -6.06 7.05
N ILE A 54 8.44 -5.46 5.90
CA ILE A 54 8.03 -4.09 5.58
C ILE A 54 6.91 -4.15 4.54
N LEU A 55 5.77 -3.56 4.89
CA LEU A 55 4.66 -3.31 3.97
C LEU A 55 4.68 -1.86 3.51
N LEU A 56 4.68 -1.63 2.20
CA LEU A 56 4.46 -0.32 1.61
C LEU A 56 3.04 -0.22 1.08
N VAL A 57 2.29 0.79 1.54
CA VAL A 57 0.97 1.14 1.03
C VAL A 57 1.10 2.47 0.27
N THR A 58 0.61 2.50 -0.97
CA THR A 58 0.73 3.66 -1.86
C THR A 58 -0.52 4.54 -1.82
N PRO A 59 -0.40 5.84 -2.16
CA PRO A 59 -1.55 6.73 -2.26
C PRO A 59 -2.63 6.19 -3.20
N GLY A 60 -3.88 6.39 -2.83
CA GLY A 60 -5.05 5.86 -3.52
C GLY A 60 -5.43 4.43 -3.11
N SER A 61 -4.61 3.76 -2.29
CA SER A 61 -4.99 2.47 -1.70
C SER A 61 -6.07 2.64 -0.64
N ILE A 62 -6.89 1.61 -0.47
CA ILE A 62 -7.93 1.58 0.54
C ILE A 62 -7.69 0.41 1.48
N ILE A 63 -7.56 0.70 2.77
CA ILE A 63 -7.43 -0.28 3.84
C ILE A 63 -8.80 -0.44 4.50
N ASP A 64 -9.29 -1.65 4.64
CA ASP A 64 -10.58 -1.92 5.29
C ASP A 64 -10.52 -2.99 6.39
N MET A 65 -9.35 -3.55 6.64
CA MET A 65 -9.11 -4.49 7.73
C MET A 65 -7.64 -4.42 8.17
N VAL A 66 -7.43 -4.31 9.47
CA VAL A 66 -6.14 -4.51 10.13
C VAL A 66 -6.39 -5.32 11.40
N VAL A 67 -5.70 -6.45 11.57
CA VAL A 67 -5.80 -7.31 12.74
C VAL A 67 -4.40 -7.66 13.22
N CYS A 68 -4.02 -7.14 14.38
CA CYS A 68 -2.77 -7.50 15.04
C CYS A 68 -2.97 -8.74 15.90
N GLU A 69 -2.13 -9.74 15.73
CA GLU A 69 -2.22 -11.03 16.41
C GLU A 69 -1.09 -11.16 17.43
N GLY A 70 -1.43 -11.61 18.64
CA GLY A 70 -0.47 -11.83 19.72
C GLY A 70 0.22 -10.54 20.19
N ASP A 71 1.52 -10.61 20.39
CA ASP A 71 2.38 -9.47 20.76
C ASP A 71 2.90 -8.76 19.50
N CYS A 72 1.97 -8.27 18.67
CA CYS A 72 2.29 -7.58 17.44
C CYS A 72 2.80 -6.16 17.74
N ARG A 73 3.99 -5.85 17.20
CA ARG A 73 4.61 -4.52 17.29
C ARG A 73 4.92 -3.99 15.91
N MET A 74 4.34 -2.85 15.57
CA MET A 74 4.47 -2.20 14.29
C MET A 74 5.09 -0.82 14.47
N ALA A 75 6.02 -0.46 13.58
CA ALA A 75 6.44 0.92 13.39
C ALA A 75 5.87 1.43 12.07
N VAL A 76 5.31 2.63 12.08
CA VAL A 76 4.64 3.19 10.89
C VAL A 76 5.22 4.55 10.55
N ILE A 77 5.63 4.71 9.30
CA ILE A 77 6.08 6.00 8.75
C ILE A 77 5.08 6.46 7.70
N HIS A 78 4.61 7.66 7.89
CA HIS A 78 3.78 8.37 6.95
C HIS A 78 4.63 9.39 6.17
N ILE A 79 4.59 9.32 4.84
CA ILE A 79 5.40 10.17 3.96
C ILE A 79 4.47 10.94 3.03
N ASP A 80 4.46 12.26 3.18
CA ASP A 80 3.69 13.15 2.32
C ASP A 80 4.18 13.08 0.86
N ASN A 81 3.25 13.11 -0.09
CA ASN A 81 3.53 13.09 -1.52
C ASN A 81 4.42 14.25 -1.98
N ALA A 82 4.31 15.43 -1.35
CA ALA A 82 5.14 16.59 -1.66
C ALA A 82 6.62 16.35 -1.30
N LYS A 83 6.88 15.57 -0.24
CA LYS A 83 8.25 15.21 0.16
C LYS A 83 8.84 14.10 -0.71
N ILE A 84 8.02 13.20 -1.25
CA ILE A 84 8.46 12.14 -2.17
C ILE A 84 9.09 12.71 -3.44
N SER A 85 8.51 13.78 -3.98
CA SER A 85 9.02 14.41 -5.22
C SER A 85 10.41 15.01 -5.07
N ARG A 86 10.82 15.35 -3.83
CA ARG A 86 12.13 15.91 -3.48
C ARG A 86 13.17 14.85 -3.14
N GLN A 87 12.76 13.59 -2.94
CA GLN A 87 13.64 12.48 -2.56
C GLN A 87 13.97 11.61 -3.77
N PRO A 88 15.18 11.73 -4.38
CA PRO A 88 15.54 10.95 -5.56
C PRO A 88 15.41 9.44 -5.34
N THR A 89 15.80 8.96 -4.15
CA THR A 89 15.79 7.53 -3.82
C THR A 89 14.37 6.98 -3.68
N LEU A 90 13.45 7.74 -3.05
CA LEU A 90 12.02 7.38 -3.03
C LEU A 90 11.40 7.40 -4.42
N LYS A 91 11.78 8.38 -5.25
CA LYS A 91 11.34 8.45 -6.64
C LYS A 91 11.82 7.24 -7.42
N ILE A 92 13.07 6.83 -7.24
CA ILE A 92 13.63 5.60 -7.79
C ILE A 92 12.84 4.40 -7.25
N MET A 93 12.61 4.30 -5.94
CA MET A 93 11.86 3.21 -5.32
C MET A 93 10.42 3.13 -5.85
N LEU A 94 9.75 4.26 -6.07
CA LEU A 94 8.42 4.29 -6.67
C LEU A 94 8.46 4.02 -8.19
N GLN A 95 9.56 4.32 -8.89
CA GLN A 95 9.78 3.93 -10.29
C GLN A 95 10.10 2.43 -10.41
N PHE A 96 10.79 1.83 -9.44
CA PHE A 96 10.91 0.37 -9.29
C PHE A 96 9.56 -0.33 -9.08
N ARG A 97 8.47 0.42 -8.87
CA ARG A 97 7.07 -0.08 -8.99
C ARG A 97 6.82 -0.91 -10.25
N THR A 98 7.54 -0.68 -11.32
CA THR A 98 7.52 -1.52 -12.53
C THR A 98 8.22 -2.86 -12.32
N ILE A 99 9.18 -2.92 -11.43
CA ILE A 99 9.90 -4.14 -11.03
C ILE A 99 9.18 -4.79 -9.83
N ILE A 100 8.67 -3.97 -8.91
CA ILE A 100 7.88 -4.38 -7.75
C ILE A 100 6.42 -4.54 -8.21
N LYS A 101 6.04 -5.75 -8.38
CA LYS A 101 4.85 -6.27 -9.06
C LYS A 101 3.49 -6.06 -8.35
N TYR A 102 3.29 -5.20 -7.33
CA TYR A 102 2.03 -5.12 -6.58
C TYR A 102 1.69 -3.71 -6.09
N ASP A 103 0.41 -3.44 -5.89
CA ASP A 103 -0.12 -2.17 -5.36
C ASP A 103 0.13 -1.98 -3.86
N SER A 104 0.37 -3.06 -3.15
CA SER A 104 0.90 -3.14 -1.80
C SER A 104 2.05 -4.13 -1.83
N PHE A 105 3.14 -3.79 -1.19
CA PHE A 105 4.38 -4.50 -1.30
C PHE A 105 4.89 -4.91 0.07
N ILE A 106 5.05 -6.22 0.26
CA ILE A 106 5.71 -6.78 1.44
C ILE A 106 7.12 -7.20 1.02
N THR A 107 8.11 -6.73 1.77
CA THR A 107 9.50 -7.19 1.68
C THR A 107 9.89 -7.82 3.01
N HIS A 108 10.32 -9.06 2.99
CA HIS A 108 10.96 -9.68 4.15
C HIS A 108 12.42 -9.24 4.25
N LEU A 109 12.85 -8.78 5.41
CA LEU A 109 14.23 -8.35 5.66
C LEU A 109 14.97 -9.39 6.50
N SER A 110 16.30 -9.36 6.38
CA SER A 110 17.11 -10.04 7.40
C SER A 110 16.92 -9.38 8.77
N PRO A 111 16.98 -10.11 9.88
CA PRO A 111 16.87 -9.53 11.22
C PRO A 111 17.88 -8.39 11.46
N SER A 112 19.07 -8.51 10.88
CA SER A 112 20.12 -7.48 10.95
C SER A 112 19.67 -6.19 10.24
N SER A 113 19.14 -6.26 9.02
CA SER A 113 18.68 -5.10 8.27
C SER A 113 17.44 -4.47 8.92
N MET A 114 16.50 -5.27 9.43
CA MET A 114 15.37 -4.76 10.20
C MET A 114 15.83 -4.00 11.44
N SER A 115 16.78 -4.55 12.20
CA SER A 115 17.34 -3.87 13.37
C SER A 115 17.92 -2.49 13.04
N GLN A 116 18.65 -2.35 11.91
CA GLN A 116 19.20 -1.06 11.48
C GLN A 116 18.10 -0.08 11.09
N ILE A 117 17.07 -0.55 10.40
CA ILE A 117 15.92 0.30 10.02
C ILE A 117 15.13 0.75 11.25
N VAL A 118 14.92 -0.13 12.23
CA VAL A 118 14.27 0.22 13.51
C VAL A 118 15.09 1.22 14.31
N ASN A 119 16.43 1.09 14.34
CA ASN A 119 17.29 2.10 14.95
C ASN A 119 17.19 3.45 14.26
N GLY A 120 17.11 3.44 12.92
CA GLY A 120 16.85 4.65 12.13
C GLY A 120 15.47 5.26 12.44
N TYR A 121 14.45 4.43 12.61
CA TYR A 121 13.11 4.90 13.00
C TYR A 121 13.13 5.60 14.37
N LYS A 122 13.79 5.00 15.37
CA LYS A 122 13.94 5.63 16.70
C LYS A 122 14.69 6.95 16.63
N LEU A 123 15.77 7.00 15.84
CA LEU A 123 16.51 8.22 15.62
C LEU A 123 15.64 9.29 14.92
N LEU A 124 14.87 8.88 13.91
CA LEU A 124 13.95 9.77 13.21
C LEU A 124 12.87 10.34 14.15
N SER A 125 12.32 9.50 15.05
CA SER A 125 11.37 9.92 16.08
C SER A 125 11.99 10.97 17.02
N ASN A 126 13.21 10.75 17.49
CA ASN A 126 13.93 11.72 18.33
C ASN A 126 14.14 13.05 17.59
N ILE A 127 14.56 13.01 16.32
CA ILE A 127 14.76 14.22 15.49
C ILE A 127 13.44 14.96 15.30
N VAL A 128 12.33 14.27 15.04
CA VAL A 128 11.01 14.88 14.85
C VAL A 128 10.56 15.63 16.11
N ASN A 129 10.86 15.10 17.30
CA ASN A 129 10.46 15.66 18.58
C ASN A 129 11.46 16.68 19.15
N ASP A 130 12.58 16.93 18.47
CA ASP A 130 13.57 17.93 18.87
C ASP A 130 13.30 19.27 18.15
N ASP A 131 12.66 20.19 18.85
CA ASP A 131 12.34 21.52 18.30
C ASP A 131 13.52 22.49 18.34
N GLU A 132 14.62 22.15 19.05
CA GLU A 132 15.82 22.99 19.13
C GLU A 132 16.83 22.67 18.00
N LEU A 133 16.64 21.58 17.28
CA LEU A 133 17.55 21.15 16.22
C LEU A 133 17.48 22.08 14.98
N ARG A 134 18.53 22.85 14.74
CA ARG A 134 18.58 23.90 13.67
C ARG A 134 18.48 23.30 12.25
N TYR A 135 19.04 22.11 12.01
CA TYR A 135 19.05 21.42 10.71
C TYR A 135 18.16 20.16 10.75
N LYS A 136 16.96 20.34 11.29
CA LYS A 136 15.99 19.25 11.54
C LYS A 136 15.57 18.55 10.25
N ASP A 137 15.25 19.30 9.19
CA ASP A 137 14.83 18.73 7.91
C ASP A 137 15.95 17.92 7.25
N GLU A 138 17.19 18.42 7.27
CA GLU A 138 18.36 17.71 6.72
C GLU A 138 18.67 16.45 7.53
N ALA A 139 18.56 16.50 8.85
CA ALA A 139 18.76 15.35 9.73
C ALA A 139 17.68 14.27 9.47
N MET A 140 16.41 14.67 9.33
CA MET A 140 15.32 13.76 8.96
C MET A 140 15.56 13.13 7.60
N GLU A 141 15.97 13.92 6.60
CA GLU A 141 16.26 13.41 5.25
C GLU A 141 17.41 12.40 5.24
N GLY A 142 18.50 12.70 5.94
CA GLY A 142 19.65 11.81 6.05
C GLY A 142 19.29 10.48 6.73
N CYS A 143 18.54 10.55 7.83
CA CYS A 143 18.08 9.38 8.56
C CYS A 143 17.16 8.50 7.68
N PHE A 144 16.20 9.11 7.01
CA PHE A 144 15.28 8.41 6.12
C PHE A 144 16.01 7.79 4.91
N GLN A 145 16.99 8.51 4.34
CA GLN A 145 17.84 8.02 3.26
C GLN A 145 18.60 6.75 3.66
N MET A 146 19.14 6.72 4.86
CA MET A 146 19.82 5.55 5.41
C MET A 146 18.87 4.35 5.50
N MET A 147 17.66 4.54 6.06
CA MET A 147 16.65 3.46 6.18
C MET A 147 16.24 2.90 4.81
N ILE A 148 16.00 3.76 3.83
CA ILE A 148 15.68 3.36 2.46
C ILE A 148 16.84 2.56 1.84
N SER A 149 18.08 2.95 2.09
CA SER A 149 19.25 2.27 1.54
C SER A 149 19.37 0.81 2.03
N TYR A 150 19.11 0.58 3.33
CA TYR A 150 19.03 -0.77 3.88
C TYR A 150 17.89 -1.57 3.24
N TRP A 151 16.71 -0.98 3.15
CA TRP A 151 15.55 -1.65 2.53
C TRP A 151 15.80 -2.00 1.06
N MET A 152 16.31 -1.06 0.27
CA MET A 152 16.64 -1.29 -1.14
C MET A 152 17.71 -2.37 -1.32
N SER A 153 18.70 -2.44 -0.43
CA SER A 153 19.70 -3.51 -0.44
C SER A 153 19.06 -4.89 -0.28
N GLU A 154 18.08 -5.04 0.61
CA GLU A 154 17.36 -6.32 0.78
C GLU A 154 16.51 -6.67 -0.46
N ILE A 155 15.82 -5.69 -1.03
CA ILE A 155 15.05 -5.89 -2.27
C ILE A 155 15.96 -6.37 -3.40
N MET A 156 17.15 -5.77 -3.55
CA MET A 156 18.11 -6.19 -4.59
C MET A 156 18.64 -7.60 -4.38
N LYS A 157 18.99 -7.96 -3.13
CA LYS A 157 19.40 -9.33 -2.78
C LYS A 157 18.32 -10.37 -3.11
N GLN A 158 17.07 -10.06 -2.81
CA GLN A 158 15.93 -10.96 -3.13
C GLN A 158 15.77 -11.15 -4.64
N ASN A 159 15.86 -10.05 -5.40
CA ASN A 159 15.75 -10.11 -6.86
C ASN A 159 16.91 -10.92 -7.52
N GLU A 160 18.10 -10.88 -6.94
CA GLU A 160 19.25 -11.67 -7.40
C GLU A 160 19.07 -13.17 -7.10
N ASN A 161 18.44 -13.50 -5.96
CA ASN A 161 18.20 -14.87 -5.50
C ASN A 161 16.91 -15.49 -6.06
N GLU A 162 15.95 -14.69 -6.50
CA GLU A 162 14.77 -15.19 -7.19
C GLU A 162 15.18 -15.73 -8.57
N THR A 163 15.52 -17.03 -8.61
CA THR A 163 15.39 -17.82 -9.85
C THR A 163 13.98 -17.54 -10.37
N LYS A 164 13.92 -16.89 -11.53
CA LYS A 164 12.72 -16.39 -12.24
C LYS A 164 11.53 -17.35 -12.05
N VAL A 165 10.73 -17.15 -11.01
CA VAL A 165 9.43 -17.79 -10.94
C VAL A 165 8.69 -17.27 -12.16
N LYS A 166 8.52 -18.13 -13.17
CA LYS A 166 7.81 -17.79 -14.41
C LYS A 166 6.35 -17.52 -14.03
N ILE A 167 6.04 -16.24 -13.80
CA ILE A 167 4.65 -15.81 -13.66
C ILE A 167 3.97 -16.18 -14.97
N SER A 168 2.89 -16.94 -14.88
CA SER A 168 2.14 -17.31 -16.06
C SER A 168 1.61 -16.06 -16.78
N ARG A 169 1.41 -16.17 -18.10
CA ARG A 169 0.81 -15.07 -18.88
C ARG A 169 -0.55 -14.64 -18.30
N ASN A 170 -1.35 -15.59 -17.82
CA ASN A 170 -2.65 -15.31 -17.23
C ASN A 170 -2.54 -14.51 -15.92
N GLU A 171 -1.62 -14.87 -15.05
CA GLU A 171 -1.33 -14.12 -13.83
C GLU A 171 -0.83 -12.70 -14.14
N GLN A 172 -0.01 -12.55 -15.18
CA GLN A 172 0.45 -11.22 -15.61
C GLN A 172 -0.69 -10.35 -16.13
N ILE A 173 -1.60 -10.92 -16.95
CA ILE A 173 -2.80 -10.23 -17.45
C ILE A 173 -3.71 -9.83 -16.27
N PHE A 174 -3.99 -10.77 -15.36
CA PHE A 174 -4.84 -10.50 -14.20
C PHE A 174 -4.28 -9.36 -13.33
N LYS A 175 -2.99 -9.39 -13.09
CA LYS A 175 -2.30 -8.35 -12.34
C LYS A 175 -2.39 -6.99 -13.01
N THR A 176 -2.08 -6.90 -14.31
CA THR A 176 -2.18 -5.64 -15.04
C THR A 176 -3.63 -5.15 -15.09
N PHE A 177 -4.60 -6.07 -15.18
CA PHE A 177 -6.02 -5.75 -15.08
C PHE A 177 -6.35 -5.07 -13.73
N LEU A 178 -5.91 -5.63 -12.59
CA LEU A 178 -6.15 -5.01 -11.27
C LEU A 178 -5.52 -3.62 -11.15
N GLN A 179 -4.31 -3.43 -11.67
CA GLN A 179 -3.66 -2.11 -11.72
C GLN A 179 -4.44 -1.09 -12.55
N LEU A 180 -4.99 -1.54 -13.68
CA LEU A 180 -5.86 -0.70 -14.51
C LEU A 180 -7.18 -0.37 -13.81
N VAL A 181 -7.78 -1.35 -13.11
CA VAL A 181 -8.99 -1.13 -12.31
C VAL A 181 -8.73 -0.06 -11.25
N GLN A 182 -7.70 -0.21 -10.44
CA GLN A 182 -7.34 0.74 -9.40
C GLN A 182 -7.17 2.18 -9.93
N LYS A 183 -6.66 2.34 -11.15
CA LYS A 183 -6.45 3.66 -11.76
C LYS A 183 -7.71 4.26 -12.38
N ASN A 184 -8.66 3.43 -12.80
CA ASN A 184 -9.72 3.86 -13.70
C ASN A 184 -11.14 3.54 -13.22
N TYR A 185 -11.35 2.80 -12.09
CA TYR A 185 -12.68 2.39 -11.63
C TYR A 185 -13.65 3.55 -11.40
N MET A 186 -13.14 4.74 -11.08
CA MET A 186 -13.97 5.93 -10.87
C MET A 186 -14.64 6.39 -12.14
N THR A 187 -13.99 6.25 -13.29
CA THR A 187 -14.45 6.79 -14.57
C THR A 187 -14.89 5.73 -15.57
N ASN A 188 -14.33 4.51 -15.49
CA ASN A 188 -14.58 3.44 -16.44
C ASN A 188 -14.97 2.15 -15.73
N ARG A 189 -16.20 1.69 -15.98
CA ARG A 189 -16.76 0.47 -15.37
C ARG A 189 -16.93 -0.68 -16.34
N GLU A 190 -16.70 -0.45 -17.63
CA GLU A 190 -16.90 -1.43 -18.69
C GLU A 190 -15.68 -2.33 -18.84
N VAL A 191 -15.91 -3.64 -18.87
CA VAL A 191 -14.84 -4.64 -19.05
C VAL A 191 -14.10 -4.43 -20.38
N ALA A 192 -14.81 -3.94 -21.41
CA ALA A 192 -14.24 -3.65 -22.72
C ALA A 192 -13.08 -2.64 -22.64
N PHE A 193 -13.23 -1.56 -21.86
CA PHE A 193 -12.17 -0.57 -21.66
C PHE A 193 -10.86 -1.21 -21.15
N TYR A 194 -10.95 -2.10 -20.19
CA TYR A 194 -9.78 -2.78 -19.63
C TYR A 194 -9.17 -3.81 -20.59
N ALA A 195 -10.02 -4.50 -21.33
CA ALA A 195 -9.58 -5.43 -22.36
C ALA A 195 -8.82 -4.71 -23.49
N ASP A 196 -9.30 -3.56 -23.94
CA ASP A 196 -8.64 -2.74 -24.95
C ASP A 196 -7.27 -2.23 -24.47
N LYS A 197 -7.18 -1.77 -23.20
CA LYS A 197 -5.89 -1.38 -22.59
C LYS A 197 -4.88 -2.52 -22.48
N LEU A 198 -5.36 -3.76 -22.42
CA LEU A 198 -4.54 -4.98 -22.40
C LEU A 198 -4.30 -5.57 -23.80
N CYS A 199 -4.85 -4.95 -24.85
CA CYS A 199 -4.80 -5.44 -26.25
C CYS A 199 -5.32 -6.88 -26.38
N ILE A 200 -6.44 -7.21 -25.68
CA ILE A 200 -7.11 -8.51 -25.71
C ILE A 200 -8.64 -8.33 -25.83
N THR A 201 -9.34 -9.39 -26.15
CA THR A 201 -10.81 -9.35 -26.20
C THR A 201 -11.45 -9.38 -24.81
N PRO A 202 -12.62 -8.73 -24.59
CA PRO A 202 -13.34 -8.79 -23.32
C PRO A 202 -13.66 -10.23 -22.88
N LYS A 203 -13.98 -11.11 -23.83
CA LYS A 203 -14.22 -12.54 -23.57
C LYS A 203 -12.97 -13.22 -23.01
N TYR A 204 -11.81 -12.99 -23.60
CA TYR A 204 -10.55 -13.56 -23.13
C TYR A 204 -10.15 -13.02 -21.77
N LEU A 205 -10.30 -11.70 -21.53
CA LEU A 205 -10.10 -11.12 -20.21
C LEU A 205 -11.01 -11.77 -19.16
N GLY A 206 -12.30 -12.00 -19.50
CA GLY A 206 -13.24 -12.71 -18.63
C GLY A 206 -12.75 -14.09 -18.23
N VAL A 207 -12.26 -14.88 -19.19
CA VAL A 207 -11.71 -16.22 -18.96
C VAL A 207 -10.49 -16.16 -18.04
N VAL A 208 -9.51 -15.31 -18.37
CA VAL A 208 -8.26 -15.20 -17.61
C VAL A 208 -8.51 -14.77 -16.17
N VAL A 209 -9.29 -13.71 -15.95
CA VAL A 209 -9.60 -13.21 -14.61
C VAL A 209 -10.33 -14.26 -13.78
N SER A 210 -11.31 -14.95 -14.39
CA SER A 210 -12.07 -15.99 -13.69
C SER A 210 -11.23 -17.23 -13.36
N GLN A 211 -10.30 -17.60 -14.23
CA GLN A 211 -9.38 -18.72 -13.96
C GLN A 211 -8.42 -18.42 -12.79
N VAL A 212 -7.85 -17.22 -12.76
CA VAL A 212 -6.87 -16.84 -11.75
C VAL A 212 -7.52 -16.50 -10.41
N SER A 213 -8.61 -15.71 -10.42
CA SER A 213 -9.19 -15.15 -9.20
C SER A 213 -10.49 -15.83 -8.74
N LYS A 214 -11.05 -16.75 -9.52
CA LYS A 214 -12.38 -17.36 -9.31
C LYS A 214 -13.54 -16.35 -9.28
N ARG A 215 -13.31 -15.14 -9.81
CA ARG A 215 -14.28 -14.01 -9.83
C ARG A 215 -14.31 -13.40 -11.23
N ARG A 216 -15.42 -12.76 -11.60
CA ARG A 216 -15.56 -12.07 -12.89
C ARG A 216 -14.89 -10.70 -12.86
N PRO A 217 -14.41 -10.16 -14.00
CA PRO A 217 -13.81 -8.82 -14.06
C PRO A 217 -14.75 -7.71 -13.52
N LEU A 218 -16.04 -7.79 -13.85
CA LEU A 218 -17.02 -6.80 -13.42
C LEU A 218 -17.19 -6.76 -11.88
N ASP A 219 -17.06 -7.91 -11.22
CA ASP A 219 -17.15 -7.99 -9.76
C ASP A 219 -15.99 -7.26 -9.10
N TRP A 220 -14.78 -7.35 -9.66
CA TRP A 220 -13.61 -6.61 -9.21
C TRP A 220 -13.80 -5.09 -9.38
N ILE A 221 -14.24 -4.64 -10.56
CA ILE A 221 -14.46 -3.23 -10.85
C ILE A 221 -15.51 -2.66 -9.89
N ARG A 222 -16.63 -3.36 -9.70
CA ARG A 222 -17.72 -2.94 -8.80
C ARG A 222 -17.25 -2.83 -7.36
N ASP A 223 -16.51 -3.81 -6.89
CA ASP A 223 -16.07 -3.85 -5.49
C ASP A 223 -15.09 -2.71 -5.18
N TYR A 224 -14.23 -2.30 -6.13
CA TYR A 224 -13.40 -1.10 -5.98
C TYR A 224 -14.25 0.17 -5.86
N VAL A 225 -15.28 0.31 -6.69
CA VAL A 225 -16.20 1.46 -6.61
C VAL A 225 -16.92 1.51 -5.27
N ILE A 226 -17.45 0.37 -4.81
CA ILE A 226 -18.17 0.27 -3.52
C ILE A 226 -17.22 0.51 -2.34
N LEU A 227 -16.00 -0.01 -2.41
CA LEU A 227 -15.01 0.18 -1.37
C LEU A 227 -14.66 1.68 -1.20
N ASP A 228 -14.43 2.39 -2.31
CA ASP A 228 -14.14 3.83 -2.29
C ASP A 228 -15.36 4.65 -1.84
N ALA A 229 -16.57 4.32 -2.33
CA ALA A 229 -17.80 4.95 -1.88
C ALA A 229 -17.98 4.86 -0.35
N LYS A 230 -17.73 3.68 0.22
CA LYS A 230 -17.77 3.48 1.67
C LYS A 230 -16.72 4.33 2.40
N ALA A 231 -15.48 4.39 1.88
CA ALA A 231 -14.42 5.20 2.47
C ALA A 231 -14.80 6.69 2.48
N MET A 232 -15.34 7.22 1.36
CA MET A 232 -15.78 8.61 1.25
C MET A 232 -16.98 8.92 2.17
N LEU A 233 -17.95 8.00 2.30
CA LEU A 233 -19.10 8.16 3.23
C LEU A 233 -18.64 8.23 4.68
N LEU A 234 -17.66 7.42 5.05
CA LEU A 234 -17.17 7.32 6.41
C LEU A 234 -16.24 8.47 6.81
N SER A 235 -15.52 9.08 5.86
CA SER A 235 -14.71 10.27 6.13
C SER A 235 -15.56 11.48 6.53
N ARG A 236 -16.85 11.50 6.17
CA ARG A 236 -17.78 12.63 6.38
C ARG A 236 -17.35 13.95 5.75
N GLU A 237 -16.37 13.92 4.86
CA GLU A 237 -15.86 15.08 4.15
C GLU A 237 -16.68 15.41 2.90
N TYR A 238 -17.47 14.45 2.42
CA TYR A 238 -18.20 14.54 1.16
C TYR A 238 -19.70 14.34 1.37
N SER A 239 -20.52 15.16 0.71
CA SER A 239 -21.95 14.89 0.58
C SER A 239 -22.21 13.71 -0.36
N ILE A 240 -23.40 13.08 -0.26
CA ILE A 240 -23.81 12.00 -1.16
C ILE A 240 -23.73 12.43 -2.63
N GLN A 241 -24.10 13.69 -2.93
CA GLN A 241 -24.01 14.24 -4.27
C GLN A 241 -22.56 14.32 -4.77
N GLN A 242 -21.62 14.79 -3.94
CA GLN A 242 -20.20 14.85 -4.27
C GLN A 242 -19.62 13.46 -4.48
N ILE A 243 -19.99 12.47 -3.66
CA ILE A 243 -19.58 11.07 -3.82
C ILE A 243 -20.08 10.52 -5.16
N SER A 244 -21.36 10.76 -5.48
CA SER A 244 -21.96 10.34 -6.75
C SER A 244 -21.21 10.94 -7.96
N GLN A 245 -20.89 12.23 -7.91
CA GLN A 245 -20.12 12.91 -8.96
C GLN A 245 -18.69 12.39 -9.05
N HIS A 246 -18.00 12.25 -7.91
CA HIS A 246 -16.62 11.79 -7.85
C HIS A 246 -16.44 10.37 -8.41
N LEU A 247 -17.39 9.50 -8.09
CA LEU A 247 -17.40 8.12 -8.58
C LEU A 247 -18.15 7.95 -9.90
N ASN A 248 -18.57 9.05 -10.56
CA ASN A 248 -19.23 9.03 -11.86
C ASN A 248 -20.50 8.15 -11.87
N PHE A 249 -21.35 8.28 -10.85
CA PHE A 249 -22.69 7.71 -10.87
C PHE A 249 -23.66 8.60 -11.64
N PRO A 250 -24.65 8.05 -12.37
CA PRO A 250 -25.61 8.83 -13.14
C PRO A 250 -26.44 9.79 -12.28
N ASN A 251 -26.74 9.39 -11.05
CA ASN A 251 -27.43 10.20 -10.05
C ASN A 251 -27.15 9.64 -8.64
N PRO A 252 -27.44 10.43 -7.57
CA PRO A 252 -27.19 10.02 -6.18
C PRO A 252 -28.04 8.84 -5.67
N SER A 253 -29.07 8.43 -6.40
CA SER A 253 -29.98 7.32 -6.02
C SER A 253 -29.49 5.95 -6.50
N PHE A 254 -28.37 5.93 -7.22
CA PHE A 254 -27.73 4.69 -7.69
C PHE A 254 -26.77 4.08 -6.60
#